data_45ad1b0da0ffb2274b9529ec53768d54
#
_entry.id   45ad1b0da0ffb2274b9529ec53768d54
#
_cell.length_a   1.000
_cell.length_b   1.000
_cell.length_c   1.000
_cell.angle_alpha   90.00
_cell.angle_beta   90.00
_cell.angle_gamma   90.00
#
_symmetry.space_group_name_H-M   'P 1'
#
loop_
_entity.id
_entity.type
_entity.pdbx_description
1 polymer ?
#
loop_
_entity_poly.entity_id
_entity_poly.type
_entity_poly.pdbx_seq_one_letter_code
_entity_poly.pdbx_strand_id
1 'polypeptide(L)' 'MRITLKQASKLIQSNIDHIKLLASEGHITREGSWIDGRTLEDYMRQKIRHDLVRDSHGF' A
#
# COMPACT_ATOMS: atom_id res chain seq x y z
N MET A 1 13.52 3.85 -0.96
CA MET A 1 13.35 3.72 -2.42
C MET A 1 12.09 4.44 -2.87
N ARG A 2 12.21 5.27 -3.89
CA ARG A 2 11.07 6.04 -4.40
C ARG A 2 10.53 5.39 -5.66
N ILE A 3 9.20 5.28 -5.75
CA ILE A 3 8.53 4.75 -6.92
C ILE A 3 7.45 5.74 -7.35
N THR A 4 7.02 5.66 -8.61
CA THR A 4 5.97 6.53 -9.12
C THR A 4 4.60 6.08 -8.60
N LEU A 5 3.62 6.99 -8.64
CA LEU A 5 2.25 6.65 -8.31
C LEU A 5 1.73 5.49 -9.17
N LYS A 6 2.10 5.51 -10.45
CA LYS A 6 1.70 4.46 -11.39
C LYS A 6 2.30 3.11 -11.00
N GLN A 7 3.58 3.08 -10.65
CA GLN A 7 4.24 1.85 -10.22
C GLN A 7 3.62 1.33 -8.92
N ALA A 8 3.34 2.23 -7.98
CA ALA A 8 2.70 1.84 -6.72
C ALA A 8 1.33 1.22 -6.97
N SER A 9 0.53 1.80 -7.86
CA SER A 9 -0.80 1.27 -8.18
C SER A 9 -0.72 -0.13 -8.78
N LYS A 10 0.29 -0.39 -9.61
CA LYS A 10 0.50 -1.71 -10.19
C LYS A 10 0.89 -2.74 -9.14
N LEU A 11 1.76 -2.34 -8.19
CA LEU A 11 2.22 -3.25 -7.14
C LEU A 11 1.07 -3.73 -6.25
N ILE A 12 0.11 -2.88 -5.97
CA ILE A 12 -1.05 -3.26 -5.16
C ILE A 12 -2.26 -3.68 -6.00
N GLN A 13 -2.08 -3.79 -7.31
CA GLN A 13 -3.14 -4.17 -8.25
C GLN A 13 -4.37 -3.29 -8.14
N SER A 14 -4.15 -1.99 -8.11
CA SER A 14 -5.20 -1.00 -7.95
C SER A 14 -4.97 0.19 -8.91
N ASN A 15 -5.47 1.36 -8.59
CA ASN A 15 -5.33 2.56 -9.42
C ASN A 15 -4.64 3.69 -8.64
N ILE A 16 -4.30 4.75 -9.37
CA ILE A 16 -3.60 5.90 -8.77
C ILE A 16 -4.45 6.59 -7.71
N ASP A 17 -5.75 6.67 -7.91
CA ASP A 17 -6.64 7.31 -6.95
C ASP A 17 -6.62 6.58 -5.60
N HIS A 18 -6.54 5.26 -5.64
CA HIS A 18 -6.42 4.46 -4.42
C HIS A 18 -5.10 4.75 -3.70
N ILE A 19 -4.01 4.90 -4.45
CA ILE A 19 -2.71 5.27 -3.87
C ILE A 19 -2.79 6.63 -3.19
N LYS A 20 -3.41 7.61 -3.82
CA LYS A 20 -3.60 8.94 -3.24
C LYS A 20 -4.42 8.87 -1.96
N LEU A 21 -5.45 8.05 -1.94
CA LEU A 21 -6.28 7.86 -0.76
C LEU A 21 -5.47 7.25 0.38
N LEU A 22 -4.71 6.19 0.12
CA LEU A 22 -3.87 5.55 1.14
C LEU A 22 -2.86 6.54 1.72
N ALA A 23 -2.29 7.39 0.88
CA ALA A 23 -1.34 8.41 1.34
C ALA A 23 -2.03 9.46 2.21
N SER A 24 -3.24 9.88 1.85
CA SER A 24 -3.99 10.86 2.63
C SER A 24 -4.42 10.30 3.99
N GLU A 25 -4.63 8.99 4.07
CA GLU A 25 -4.99 8.32 5.31
C GLU A 25 -3.77 7.96 6.18
N GLY A 26 -2.57 8.20 5.68
CA GLY A 26 -1.34 7.94 6.42
C GLY A 26 -0.81 6.52 6.34
N HIS A 27 -1.39 5.68 5.48
CA HIS A 27 -0.93 4.30 5.33
C HIS A 27 0.40 4.20 4.60
N ILE A 28 0.66 5.12 3.69
CA ILE A 28 1.91 5.20 2.92
C ILE A 28 2.36 6.65 2.87
N THR A 29 3.65 6.86 2.64
CA THR A 29 4.22 8.20 2.54
C THR A 29 4.31 8.63 1.07
N ARG A 30 3.71 9.77 0.77
CA ARG A 30 3.73 10.36 -0.57
C ARG A 30 4.51 11.67 -0.56
N GLU A 31 5.38 11.84 -1.53
CA GLU A 31 6.13 13.08 -1.74
C GLU A 31 5.89 13.56 -3.18
N GLY A 32 4.93 14.48 -3.35
CA GLY A 32 4.56 14.96 -4.68
C GLY A 32 4.05 13.82 -5.56
N SER A 33 4.77 13.52 -6.64
CA SER A 33 4.42 12.44 -7.58
C SER A 33 5.07 11.10 -7.22
N TRP A 34 5.76 11.04 -6.08
CA TRP A 34 6.51 9.85 -5.69
C TRP A 34 5.95 9.23 -4.43
N ILE A 35 6.10 7.93 -4.33
CA ILE A 35 5.71 7.16 -3.14
C ILE A 35 6.98 6.56 -2.54
N ASP A 36 7.09 6.59 -1.22
CA ASP A 36 8.15 5.88 -0.54
C ASP A 36 7.86 4.38 -0.62
N GLY A 37 8.65 3.68 -1.42
CA GLY A 37 8.46 2.25 -1.66
C GLY A 37 8.53 1.42 -0.38
N ARG A 38 9.27 1.89 0.60
CA ARG A 38 9.40 1.21 1.89
C ARG A 38 8.09 1.22 2.67
N THR A 39 7.41 2.37 2.72
CA THR A 39 6.13 2.47 3.42
C THR A 39 5.05 1.67 2.68
N LEU A 40 5.10 1.64 1.36
CA LEU A 40 4.19 0.82 0.57
C LEU A 40 4.42 -0.67 0.83
N GLU A 41 5.67 -1.10 0.89
CA GLU A 41 6.01 -2.48 1.20
C GLU A 41 5.51 -2.88 2.58
N ASP A 42 5.70 -2.03 3.58
CA ASP A 42 5.20 -2.27 4.92
C ASP A 42 3.67 -2.39 4.94
N TYR A 43 3.00 -1.52 4.21
CA TYR A 43 1.53 -1.56 4.09
C TYR A 43 1.06 -2.90 3.50
N MET A 44 1.73 -3.35 2.43
CA MET A 44 1.39 -4.61 1.78
C MET A 44 1.60 -5.80 2.72
N ARG A 45 2.68 -5.80 3.49
CA ARG A 45 2.95 -6.84 4.48
C ARG A 45 1.88 -6.89 5.55
N GLN A 46 1.49 -5.75 6.07
CA GLN A 46 0.44 -5.66 7.09
C GLN A 46 -0.89 -6.19 6.57
N LYS A 47 -1.22 -5.88 5.32
CA LYS A 47 -2.44 -6.35 4.70
C LYS A 47 -2.45 -7.87 4.57
N ILE A 48 -1.38 -8.45 4.07
CA ILE A 48 -1.25 -9.91 3.93
C ILE A 48 -1.34 -10.58 5.30
N ARG A 49 -0.62 -10.03 6.29
CA ARG A 49 -0.63 -10.57 7.64
C ARG A 49 -2.01 -10.52 8.27
N HIS A 50 -2.73 -9.43 8.04
CA HIS A 50 -4.09 -9.26 8.53
C HIS A 50 -5.04 -10.29 7.92
N ASP A 51 -4.91 -10.53 6.62
CA ASP A 51 -5.71 -11.53 5.91
C ASP A 51 -5.43 -12.95 6.45
N LEU A 52 -4.17 -13.27 6.72
CA LEU A 52 -3.80 -14.57 7.29
C LEU A 52 -4.39 -14.76 8.68
N VAL A 53 -4.34 -13.74 9.51
CA VAL A 53 -4.93 -13.80 10.85
C VAL A 53 -6.43 -13.98 10.77
N ARG A 54 -7.06 -13.31 9.82
CA ARG A 54 -8.51 -13.44 9.60
C ARG A 54 -8.88 -14.86 9.21
N ASP A 55 -8.11 -15.49 8.32
CA ASP A 55 -8.32 -16.87 7.92
C ASP A 55 -8.17 -17.81 9.11
N SER A 56 -7.22 -17.53 10.00
CA SER A 56 -7.02 -18.33 11.21
C SER A 56 -8.21 -18.30 12.16
N HIS A 57 -8.97 -17.23 12.14
CA HIS A 57 -10.15 -17.07 12.97
C HIS A 57 -11.43 -17.56 12.29
N GLY A 58 -11.33 -17.96 11.03
CA GLY A 58 -12.48 -18.31 10.22
C GLY A 58 -13.03 -19.71 10.39
N PHE A 59 -12.53 -20.46 11.32
CA PHE A 59 -13.02 -21.83 11.53
C PHE A 59 -14.12 -21.92 12.58
#